data_fb0411937513b9d4bd341f46e02614cf
#
_entry.id   fb0411937513b9d4bd341f46e02614cf
#
_cell.length_a   1.000
_cell.length_b   1.000
_cell.length_c   1.000
_cell.angle_alpha   90.00
_cell.angle_beta   90.00
_cell.angle_gamma   90.00
#
_symmetry.space_group_name_H-M   'P 1'
#
loop_
_entity.id
_entity.type
_entity.pdbx_description
1 polymer ?
#
loop_
_entity_poly.entity_id
_entity_poly.type
_entity_poly.pdbx_seq_one_letter_code
_entity_poly.pdbx_strand_id
1 'polypeptide(L)'
;SINMLRLGDSIVCQVGTINDYKKFITPFINRARANNKIIVYFKFADKKPVFDNPLDNTKDSINNEPISDDLTNIKIFDLDPNIGFNYFTLKVHEIIKSQGENCYYVFDNLTSLQRMWHSDSMILNFFSVICSYLHKLNTVSCFAIMRKAHSYVLPSKVRYIAKVIFDIYTIKNKFYIHPLKVSDRFSPTMFLPLQINGNQAVQITSSDDTVKLFSNINWRSSKKMGYWRRTLDAARKALKDNKENQDDMK
;
A
#
# COMPACT_ATOMS: atom_id res chain seq x y z
N SER A 1 -8.00 -11.99 1.24
CA SER A 1 -7.82 -10.74 0.46
C SER A 1 -6.37 -10.47 0.08
N ILE A 2 -5.38 -10.77 0.94
CA ILE A 2 -3.97 -10.83 0.52
C ILE A 2 -3.74 -12.03 -0.44
N ASN A 3 -4.66 -12.98 -0.50
CA ASN A 3 -4.65 -14.10 -1.47
C ASN A 3 -4.79 -13.64 -2.94
N MET A 4 -5.08 -12.37 -3.18
CA MET A 4 -5.12 -11.79 -4.53
C MET A 4 -3.73 -11.42 -5.06
N LEU A 5 -2.70 -11.37 -4.21
CA LEU A 5 -1.36 -10.96 -4.63
C LEU A 5 -0.65 -12.10 -5.37
N ARG A 6 0.04 -11.74 -6.45
CA ARG A 6 0.81 -12.64 -7.30
C ARG A 6 2.25 -12.16 -7.41
N LEU A 7 3.14 -13.06 -7.74
CA LEU A 7 4.49 -12.69 -8.14
C LEU A 7 4.42 -11.73 -9.34
N GLY A 8 5.30 -10.74 -9.34
CA GLY A 8 5.30 -9.64 -10.29
C GLY A 8 4.38 -8.47 -9.93
N ASP A 9 3.67 -8.50 -8.78
CA ASP A 9 2.84 -7.39 -8.34
C ASP A 9 3.68 -6.26 -7.74
N SER A 10 3.51 -5.06 -8.28
CA SER A 10 3.89 -3.81 -7.62
C SER A 10 2.65 -3.20 -6.96
N ILE A 11 2.66 -3.20 -5.64
CA ILE A 11 1.55 -2.72 -4.82
C ILE A 11 1.84 -1.29 -4.38
N VAL A 12 0.90 -0.39 -4.59
CA VAL A 12 0.96 0.95 -4.01
C VAL A 12 -0.20 1.16 -3.06
N CYS A 13 0.12 1.46 -1.81
CA CYS A 13 -0.82 1.78 -0.76
C CYS A 13 -0.97 3.30 -0.64
N GLN A 14 -2.15 3.83 -0.95
CA GLN A 14 -2.52 5.21 -0.68
C GLN A 14 -3.08 5.31 0.73
N VAL A 15 -2.40 6.05 1.61
CA VAL A 15 -2.73 6.11 3.03
C VAL A 15 -2.98 7.54 3.51
N GLY A 16 -3.83 7.71 4.50
CA GLY A 16 -4.05 8.99 5.16
C GLY A 16 -3.02 9.27 6.23
N THR A 17 -2.61 8.25 6.96
CA THR A 17 -1.65 8.32 8.07
C THR A 17 -0.65 7.17 7.98
N ILE A 18 0.50 7.35 8.62
CA ILE A 18 1.50 6.27 8.73
C ILE A 18 0.96 5.08 9.55
N ASN A 19 0.06 5.34 10.49
CA ASN A 19 -0.58 4.30 11.29
C ASN A 19 -1.52 3.43 10.45
N ASP A 20 -2.19 3.99 9.43
CA ASP A 20 -2.98 3.19 8.47
C ASP A 20 -2.05 2.28 7.64
N TYR A 21 -0.87 2.79 7.26
CA TYR A 21 0.12 1.98 6.57
C TYR A 21 0.64 0.85 7.45
N LYS A 22 0.94 1.13 8.72
CA LYS A 22 1.38 0.11 9.71
C LYS A 22 0.39 -1.04 9.82
N LYS A 23 -0.91 -0.75 9.90
CA LYS A 23 -1.97 -1.78 9.97
C LYS A 23 -2.02 -2.68 8.73
N PHE A 24 -1.58 -2.19 7.59
CA PHE A 24 -1.48 -2.98 6.36
C PHE A 24 -0.16 -3.73 6.25
N ILE A 25 0.96 -3.05 6.48
CA ILE A 25 2.28 -3.61 6.18
C ILE A 25 2.71 -4.68 7.19
N THR A 26 2.33 -4.54 8.46
CA THR A 26 2.66 -5.55 9.50
C THR A 26 2.08 -6.94 9.18
N PRO A 27 0.78 -7.10 8.90
CA PRO A 27 0.24 -8.39 8.45
C PRO A 27 0.82 -8.89 7.13
N PHE A 28 1.18 -7.99 6.21
CA PHE A 28 1.83 -8.35 4.95
C PHE A 28 3.20 -8.99 5.19
N ILE A 29 4.04 -8.35 6.01
CA ILE A 29 5.36 -8.85 6.39
C ILE A 29 5.24 -10.20 7.11
N ASN A 30 4.37 -10.29 8.13
CA ASN A 30 4.19 -11.52 8.90
C ASN A 30 3.76 -12.69 8.01
N ARG A 31 2.88 -12.44 7.04
CA ARG A 31 2.45 -13.48 6.09
C ARG A 31 3.57 -13.88 5.13
N ALA A 32 4.36 -12.94 4.65
CA ALA A 32 5.50 -13.26 3.79
C ALA A 32 6.51 -14.14 4.53
N ARG A 33 6.80 -13.82 5.80
CA ARG A 33 7.65 -14.64 6.68
C ARG A 33 7.09 -16.04 6.89
N ALA A 34 5.79 -16.16 7.19
CA ALA A 34 5.12 -17.45 7.33
C ALA A 34 5.19 -18.31 6.05
N ASN A 35 5.42 -17.69 4.89
CA ASN A 35 5.66 -18.37 3.61
C ASN A 35 7.17 -18.47 3.27
N ASN A 36 8.05 -18.38 4.25
CA ASN A 36 9.51 -18.46 4.11
C ASN A 36 10.10 -17.47 3.09
N LYS A 37 9.47 -16.28 2.94
CA LYS A 37 9.99 -15.23 2.06
C LYS A 37 10.86 -14.25 2.84
N ILE A 38 12.00 -13.90 2.26
CA ILE A 38 12.86 -12.84 2.77
C ILE A 38 12.20 -11.50 2.49
N ILE A 39 12.15 -10.64 3.50
CA ILE A 39 11.70 -9.24 3.38
C ILE A 39 12.92 -8.35 3.25
N VAL A 40 13.00 -7.62 2.16
CA VAL A 40 13.98 -6.55 1.95
C VAL A 40 13.26 -5.23 2.18
N TYR A 41 13.57 -4.60 3.30
CA TYR A 41 12.91 -3.39 3.75
C TYR A 41 13.81 -2.18 3.56
N PHE A 42 13.40 -1.27 2.68
CA PHE A 42 14.09 0.00 2.46
C PHE A 42 13.49 1.07 3.36
N LYS A 43 14.29 1.56 4.28
CA LYS A 43 13.98 2.68 5.16
C LYS A 43 14.64 3.95 4.61
N PHE A 44 13.90 5.06 4.59
CA PHE A 44 14.40 6.33 4.10
C PHE A 44 14.45 7.36 5.23
N ALA A 45 15.61 8.01 5.40
CA ALA A 45 15.84 9.11 6.34
C ALA A 45 15.54 8.78 7.81
N ASP A 46 16.50 8.24 8.54
CA ASP A 46 16.60 8.07 10.02
C ASP A 46 15.31 7.77 10.81
N LYS A 47 14.28 7.28 10.16
CA LYS A 47 13.04 6.90 10.80
C LYS A 47 13.09 5.46 11.26
N LYS A 48 12.39 5.16 12.36
CA LYS A 48 12.14 3.76 12.72
C LYS A 48 11.29 3.09 11.64
N PRO A 49 11.50 1.78 11.38
CA PRO A 49 10.61 1.02 10.51
C PRO A 49 9.14 1.16 10.94
N VAL A 50 8.23 1.21 9.98
CA VAL A 50 6.79 1.42 10.28
C VAL A 50 6.15 0.19 10.92
N PHE A 51 6.67 -1.00 10.69
CA PHE A 51 6.18 -2.22 11.32
C PHE A 51 6.80 -2.43 12.71
N ASP A 52 6.11 -3.17 13.58
CA ASP A 52 6.65 -3.56 14.88
C ASP A 52 7.72 -4.65 14.65
N ASN A 53 8.98 -4.28 14.89
CA ASN A 53 10.06 -5.24 14.84
C ASN A 53 10.09 -6.01 16.18
N PRO A 54 9.93 -7.33 16.20
CA PRO A 54 10.00 -8.11 17.44
C PRO A 54 11.29 -7.90 18.23
N LEU A 55 12.39 -7.51 17.56
CA LEU A 55 13.68 -7.20 18.22
C LEU A 55 13.65 -5.92 19.09
N ASP A 56 12.77 -4.97 18.81
CA ASP A 56 12.69 -3.74 19.61
C ASP A 56 12.12 -3.99 21.02
N ASN A 57 11.37 -5.07 21.22
CA ASN A 57 10.78 -5.44 22.51
C ASN A 57 11.72 -6.26 23.41
N THR A 58 12.88 -6.68 22.90
CA THR A 58 13.84 -7.54 23.67
C THR A 58 14.96 -6.74 24.34
N LYS A 59 15.03 -5.42 24.17
CA LYS A 59 16.07 -4.59 24.84
C LYS A 59 15.89 -4.42 26.33
N ASP A 60 14.73 -4.79 26.88
CA ASP A 60 14.45 -4.71 28.33
C ASP A 60 14.56 -6.07 29.07
N SER A 61 14.95 -7.15 28.39
CA SER A 61 15.13 -8.46 29.02
C SER A 61 16.62 -8.82 29.09
N ILE A 62 17.22 -8.64 30.26
CA ILE A 62 18.55 -9.13 30.62
C ILE A 62 18.45 -10.64 30.80
N ASN A 63 18.35 -11.42 29.74
CA ASN A 63 18.63 -12.86 29.80
C ASN A 63 19.20 -13.29 28.46
N ASN A 64 20.45 -13.81 28.53
CA ASN A 64 21.24 -14.35 27.42
C ASN A 64 20.69 -15.69 26.91
N GLU A 65 19.48 -15.76 26.42
CA GLU A 65 19.04 -16.92 25.64
C GLU A 65 19.20 -16.63 24.14
N PRO A 66 19.67 -17.61 23.34
CA PRO A 66 19.85 -17.43 21.92
C PRO A 66 18.49 -17.13 21.29
N ILE A 67 18.38 -15.92 20.69
CA ILE A 67 17.21 -15.46 19.95
C ILE A 67 16.94 -16.47 18.84
N SER A 68 15.76 -17.06 18.86
CA SER A 68 15.31 -18.05 17.88
C SER A 68 15.51 -17.57 16.44
N ASP A 69 15.89 -18.47 15.53
CA ASP A 69 16.15 -18.30 14.09
C ASP A 69 15.02 -17.61 13.29
N ASP A 70 13.90 -17.32 13.92
CA ASP A 70 12.67 -16.75 13.33
C ASP A 70 12.79 -15.28 12.91
N LEU A 71 13.89 -14.59 13.26
CA LEU A 71 14.14 -13.18 12.98
C LEU A 71 15.03 -12.92 11.78
N THR A 72 15.57 -13.97 11.15
CA THR A 72 16.56 -13.87 10.07
C THR A 72 15.99 -13.45 8.72
N ASN A 73 14.66 -13.45 8.57
CA ASN A 73 14.01 -13.24 7.28
C ASN A 73 13.68 -11.77 6.95
N ILE A 74 14.13 -10.79 7.77
CA ILE A 74 13.94 -9.36 7.47
C ILE A 74 15.30 -8.68 7.39
N LYS A 75 15.62 -8.15 6.21
CA LYS A 75 16.82 -7.35 5.95
C LYS A 75 16.42 -5.89 5.82
N ILE A 76 16.87 -5.05 6.74
CA ILE A 76 16.56 -3.61 6.76
C ILE A 76 17.75 -2.84 6.20
N PHE A 77 17.50 -2.05 5.15
CA PHE A 77 18.48 -1.14 4.56
C PHE A 77 18.06 0.30 4.85
N ASP A 78 18.89 0.98 5.64
CA ASP A 78 18.74 2.40 5.92
C ASP A 78 19.50 3.21 4.86
N LEU A 79 18.76 4.01 4.10
CA LEU A 79 19.29 4.74 2.98
C LEU A 79 19.05 6.24 3.14
N ASP A 80 20.10 7.03 3.03
CA ASP A 80 20.03 8.48 3.05
C ASP A 80 19.75 9.03 1.64
N PRO A 81 18.58 9.64 1.39
CA PRO A 81 18.27 10.23 0.09
C PRO A 81 19.12 11.47 -0.26
N ASN A 82 19.81 12.07 0.73
CA ASN A 82 20.65 13.26 0.51
C ASN A 82 21.94 12.99 -0.27
N ILE A 83 22.33 11.72 -0.44
CA ILE A 83 23.50 11.35 -1.24
C ILE A 83 23.38 11.66 -2.72
N GLY A 84 22.24 12.20 -3.14
CA GLY A 84 21.92 12.55 -4.52
C GLY A 84 21.14 11.47 -5.25
N PHE A 85 20.21 11.93 -6.11
CA PHE A 85 19.21 11.09 -6.78
C PHE A 85 19.82 9.89 -7.54
N ASN A 86 20.84 10.14 -8.36
CA ASN A 86 21.43 9.08 -9.21
C ASN A 86 22.11 8.02 -8.35
N TYR A 87 22.91 8.45 -7.38
CA TYR A 87 23.62 7.52 -6.50
C TYR A 87 22.67 6.73 -5.61
N PHE A 88 21.66 7.40 -5.06
CA PHE A 88 20.60 6.75 -4.27
C PHE A 88 19.88 5.68 -5.08
N THR A 89 19.42 6.02 -6.29
CA THR A 89 18.69 5.10 -7.17
C THR A 89 19.56 3.90 -7.56
N LEU A 90 20.83 4.14 -7.88
CA LEU A 90 21.81 3.09 -8.18
C LEU A 90 21.99 2.15 -6.99
N LYS A 91 22.18 2.70 -5.79
CA LYS A 91 22.35 1.91 -4.56
C LYS A 91 21.15 1.02 -4.25
N VAL A 92 19.94 1.55 -4.39
CA VAL A 92 18.72 0.74 -4.26
C VAL A 92 18.69 -0.39 -5.30
N HIS A 93 19.02 -0.09 -6.56
CA HIS A 93 19.07 -1.07 -7.64
C HIS A 93 20.09 -2.18 -7.37
N GLU A 94 21.30 -1.83 -6.90
CA GLU A 94 22.34 -2.79 -6.54
C GLU A 94 21.91 -3.73 -5.41
N ILE A 95 21.25 -3.19 -4.38
CA ILE A 95 20.68 -4.00 -3.30
C ILE A 95 19.64 -4.98 -3.85
N ILE A 96 18.71 -4.51 -4.68
CA ILE A 96 17.71 -5.38 -5.29
C ILE A 96 18.38 -6.47 -6.13
N LYS A 97 19.38 -6.11 -6.94
CA LYS A 97 20.15 -7.06 -7.75
C LYS A 97 20.83 -8.14 -6.90
N SER A 98 21.39 -7.75 -5.75
CA SER A 98 22.08 -8.68 -4.84
C SER A 98 21.13 -9.61 -4.08
N GLN A 99 19.90 -9.18 -3.78
CA GLN A 99 18.92 -9.97 -3.05
C GLN A 99 18.08 -10.88 -3.98
N GLY A 100 17.83 -10.47 -5.22
CA GLY A 100 17.22 -11.29 -6.27
C GLY A 100 15.72 -11.55 -6.13
N GLU A 101 15.25 -12.72 -6.62
CA GLU A 101 13.84 -13.01 -6.87
C GLU A 101 13.07 -13.54 -5.66
N ASN A 102 13.70 -14.25 -4.74
CA ASN A 102 13.02 -14.88 -3.60
C ASN A 102 12.66 -13.92 -2.45
N CYS A 103 12.72 -12.62 -2.69
CA CYS A 103 12.47 -11.58 -1.72
C CYS A 103 11.17 -10.84 -2.00
N TYR A 104 10.53 -10.33 -0.94
CA TYR A 104 9.50 -9.32 -1.04
C TYR A 104 10.10 -7.97 -0.65
N TYR A 105 9.89 -6.97 -1.48
CA TYR A 105 10.50 -5.65 -1.32
C TYR A 105 9.51 -4.66 -0.73
N VAL A 106 9.89 -3.99 0.35
CA VAL A 106 9.08 -2.98 1.01
C VAL A 106 9.81 -1.65 1.00
N PHE A 107 9.17 -0.62 0.47
CA PHE A 107 9.69 0.73 0.42
C PHE A 107 8.91 1.60 1.42
N ASP A 108 9.55 1.97 2.51
CA ASP A 108 8.93 2.75 3.57
C ASP A 108 8.79 4.20 3.14
N ASN A 109 7.66 4.40 2.57
CA ASN A 109 6.92 5.47 1.95
C ASN A 109 7.69 6.44 1.02
N LEU A 110 7.24 6.46 -0.22
CA LEU A 110 7.77 7.37 -1.26
C LEU A 110 7.66 8.85 -0.87
N THR A 111 6.68 9.20 -0.02
CA THR A 111 6.47 10.57 0.43
C THR A 111 7.61 11.07 1.31
N SER A 112 8.34 10.18 1.97
CA SER A 112 9.54 10.57 2.71
C SER A 112 10.61 11.17 1.80
N LEU A 113 10.72 10.67 0.56
CA LEU A 113 11.64 11.21 -0.45
C LEU A 113 11.27 12.63 -0.88
N GLN A 114 9.97 13.02 -0.81
CA GLN A 114 9.51 14.37 -1.10
C GLN A 114 10.18 15.42 -0.23
N ARG A 115 10.39 15.10 1.04
CA ARG A 115 11.02 16.04 1.99
C ARG A 115 12.48 16.32 1.67
N MET A 116 13.16 15.36 1.03
CA MET A 116 14.57 15.43 0.71
C MET A 116 14.82 15.98 -0.69
N TRP A 117 14.05 15.52 -1.66
CA TRP A 117 14.24 15.92 -3.07
C TRP A 117 13.40 17.12 -3.49
N HIS A 118 12.37 17.49 -2.72
CA HIS A 118 11.44 18.56 -3.03
C HIS A 118 10.84 18.50 -4.46
N SER A 119 10.80 17.28 -5.05
CA SER A 119 10.42 17.06 -6.45
C SER A 119 9.61 15.78 -6.64
N ASP A 120 8.34 15.96 -7.02
CA ASP A 120 7.47 14.84 -7.42
C ASP A 120 7.99 14.11 -8.68
N SER A 121 8.67 14.84 -9.58
CA SER A 121 9.23 14.25 -10.80
C SER A 121 10.40 13.30 -10.47
N MET A 122 11.24 13.63 -9.51
CA MET A 122 12.31 12.74 -9.06
C MET A 122 11.76 11.48 -8.42
N ILE A 123 10.74 11.61 -7.56
CA ILE A 123 10.06 10.44 -6.95
C ILE A 123 9.46 9.56 -8.03
N LEU A 124 8.80 10.14 -9.02
CA LEU A 124 8.21 9.40 -10.12
C LEU A 124 9.25 8.66 -10.95
N ASN A 125 10.38 9.30 -11.26
CA ASN A 125 11.48 8.68 -12.00
C ASN A 125 12.07 7.51 -11.21
N PHE A 126 12.34 7.71 -9.91
CA PHE A 126 12.78 6.64 -9.02
C PHE A 126 11.80 5.47 -9.04
N PHE A 127 10.52 5.74 -8.78
CA PHE A 127 9.47 4.72 -8.76
C PHE A 127 9.39 3.96 -10.08
N SER A 128 9.44 4.68 -11.22
CA SER A 128 9.36 4.07 -12.56
C SER A 128 10.53 3.12 -12.84
N VAL A 129 11.75 3.54 -12.52
CA VAL A 129 12.97 2.74 -12.72
C VAL A 129 12.93 1.49 -11.85
N ILE A 130 12.64 1.65 -10.56
CA ILE A 130 12.63 0.54 -9.59
C ILE A 130 11.49 -0.45 -9.89
N CYS A 131 10.27 0.03 -10.17
CA CYS A 131 9.16 -0.85 -10.55
C CYS A 131 9.44 -1.66 -11.82
N SER A 132 10.02 -1.02 -12.83
CA SER A 132 10.35 -1.71 -14.09
C SER A 132 11.36 -2.83 -13.88
N TYR A 133 12.30 -2.63 -12.97
CA TYR A 133 13.28 -3.66 -12.61
C TYR A 133 12.65 -4.79 -11.80
N LEU A 134 11.84 -4.45 -10.78
CA LEU A 134 11.14 -5.44 -9.94
C LEU A 134 10.15 -6.30 -10.73
N HIS A 135 9.52 -5.74 -11.77
CA HIS A 135 8.67 -6.51 -12.68
C HIS A 135 9.44 -7.62 -13.40
N LYS A 136 10.69 -7.36 -13.79
CA LYS A 136 11.54 -8.36 -14.46
C LYS A 136 11.98 -9.48 -13.52
N LEU A 137 12.11 -9.18 -12.22
CA LEU A 137 12.47 -10.15 -11.19
C LEU A 137 11.30 -11.04 -10.73
N ASN A 138 10.09 -10.81 -11.23
CA ASN A 138 8.91 -11.59 -10.85
C ASN A 138 8.71 -11.71 -9.32
N THR A 139 8.90 -10.64 -8.59
CA THR A 139 8.80 -10.55 -7.14
C THR A 139 7.60 -9.69 -6.71
N VAL A 140 7.29 -9.62 -5.41
CA VAL A 140 6.26 -8.71 -4.87
C VAL A 140 6.93 -7.50 -4.28
N SER A 141 6.47 -6.32 -4.66
CA SER A 141 6.94 -5.06 -4.10
C SER A 141 5.79 -4.23 -3.53
N CYS A 142 6.03 -3.58 -2.39
CA CYS A 142 5.07 -2.74 -1.70
C CYS A 142 5.64 -1.34 -1.47
N PHE A 143 4.89 -0.33 -1.91
CA PHE A 143 5.19 1.08 -1.74
C PHE A 143 4.05 1.77 -1.01
N ALA A 144 4.35 2.79 -0.22
CA ALA A 144 3.34 3.66 0.36
C ALA A 144 3.46 5.09 -0.16
N ILE A 145 2.31 5.74 -0.34
CA ILE A 145 2.21 7.14 -0.70
C ILE A 145 1.16 7.81 0.19
N MET A 146 1.52 8.94 0.79
CA MET A 146 0.61 9.70 1.63
C MET A 146 -0.37 10.51 0.78
N ARG A 147 -1.67 10.44 1.10
CA ARG A 147 -2.67 11.28 0.46
C ARG A 147 -2.35 12.76 0.70
N LYS A 148 -2.65 13.58 -0.29
CA LYS A 148 -2.52 15.05 -0.23
C LYS A 148 -1.08 15.59 -0.02
N ALA A 149 -0.08 14.72 -0.01
CA ALA A 149 1.31 15.13 0.16
C ALA A 149 1.98 15.52 -1.17
N HIS A 150 1.35 15.23 -2.29
CA HIS A 150 1.92 15.36 -3.63
C HIS A 150 1.01 16.13 -4.58
N SER A 151 1.58 16.64 -5.66
CA SER A 151 0.82 17.16 -6.80
C SER A 151 -0.05 16.05 -7.42
N TYR A 152 -1.10 16.41 -8.14
CA TYR A 152 -1.98 15.42 -8.80
C TYR A 152 -1.23 14.51 -9.79
N VAL A 153 -0.17 15.01 -10.39
CA VAL A 153 0.59 14.31 -11.44
C VAL A 153 1.25 13.04 -10.90
N LEU A 154 1.89 13.10 -9.72
CA LEU A 154 2.58 11.95 -9.15
C LEU A 154 1.64 10.76 -8.87
N PRO A 155 0.55 10.91 -8.06
CA PRO A 155 -0.36 9.80 -7.82
C PRO A 155 -0.98 9.24 -9.11
N SER A 156 -1.27 10.08 -10.08
CA SER A 156 -1.84 9.66 -11.37
C SER A 156 -0.90 8.74 -12.14
N LYS A 157 0.37 9.13 -12.27
CA LYS A 157 1.38 8.33 -12.97
C LYS A 157 1.80 7.08 -12.21
N VAL A 158 1.90 7.17 -10.88
CA VAL A 158 2.13 6.00 -10.02
C VAL A 158 1.02 4.96 -10.21
N ARG A 159 -0.25 5.40 -10.28
CA ARG A 159 -1.39 4.53 -10.59
C ARG A 159 -1.30 3.87 -11.95
N TYR A 160 -0.77 4.59 -12.94
CA TYR A 160 -0.57 4.02 -14.27
C TYR A 160 0.46 2.87 -14.25
N ILE A 161 1.59 3.07 -13.58
CA ILE A 161 2.73 2.14 -13.55
C ILE A 161 2.43 0.91 -12.65
N ALA A 162 1.91 1.12 -11.45
CA ALA A 162 1.67 0.05 -10.48
C ALA A 162 0.64 -0.96 -10.97
N LYS A 163 0.83 -2.24 -10.66
CA LYS A 163 -0.13 -3.31 -10.98
C LYS A 163 -1.29 -3.36 -10.01
N VAL A 164 -1.04 -3.06 -8.75
CA VAL A 164 -2.07 -3.09 -7.69
C VAL A 164 -2.07 -1.77 -6.95
N ILE A 165 -3.25 -1.18 -6.78
CA ILE A 165 -3.45 0.03 -5.99
C ILE A 165 -4.47 -0.26 -4.90
N PHE A 166 -4.09 -0.03 -3.67
CA PHE A 166 -4.99 -0.03 -2.53
C PHE A 166 -5.17 1.38 -1.97
N ASP A 167 -6.40 1.74 -1.71
CA ASP A 167 -6.75 2.89 -0.89
C ASP A 167 -7.05 2.40 0.52
N ILE A 168 -6.28 2.87 1.51
CA ILE A 168 -6.28 2.35 2.86
C ILE A 168 -6.70 3.45 3.82
N TYR A 169 -7.68 3.17 4.68
CA TYR A 169 -8.19 4.16 5.63
C TYR A 169 -8.81 3.54 6.87
N THR A 170 -8.79 4.30 7.95
CA THR A 170 -9.50 3.99 9.19
C THR A 170 -10.68 4.96 9.36
N ILE A 171 -11.87 4.43 9.57
CA ILE A 171 -13.09 5.20 9.81
C ILE A 171 -13.77 4.63 11.07
N LYS A 172 -14.03 5.48 12.06
CA LYS A 172 -14.69 5.07 13.31
C LYS A 172 -14.05 3.79 13.91
N ASN A 173 -12.73 3.80 13.99
CA ASN A 173 -11.88 2.67 14.47
C ASN A 173 -11.94 1.38 13.64
N LYS A 174 -12.63 1.36 12.51
CA LYS A 174 -12.64 0.23 11.59
C LYS A 174 -11.61 0.46 10.48
N PHE A 175 -10.86 -0.58 10.15
CA PHE A 175 -9.81 -0.54 9.14
C PHE A 175 -10.32 -1.10 7.82
N TYR A 176 -10.07 -0.36 6.74
CA TYR A 176 -10.56 -0.69 5.40
C TYR A 176 -9.44 -0.69 4.37
N ILE A 177 -9.50 -1.65 3.48
CA ILE A 177 -8.68 -1.74 2.27
C ILE A 177 -9.62 -1.70 1.07
N HIS A 178 -9.45 -0.71 0.20
CA HIS A 178 -10.24 -0.58 -1.01
C HIS A 178 -9.35 -0.75 -2.24
N PRO A 179 -9.48 -1.86 -2.98
CA PRO A 179 -8.75 -2.05 -4.23
C PRO A 179 -9.25 -1.07 -5.29
N LEU A 180 -8.35 -0.25 -5.82
CA LEU A 180 -8.65 0.71 -6.89
C LEU A 180 -8.20 0.23 -8.26
N LYS A 181 -7.16 -0.59 -8.29
CA LYS A 181 -6.60 -1.21 -9.48
C LYS A 181 -6.05 -2.58 -9.13
N VAL A 182 -6.34 -3.56 -9.96
CA VAL A 182 -5.74 -4.88 -9.93
C VAL A 182 -5.57 -5.33 -11.38
N SER A 183 -4.35 -5.33 -11.89
CA SER A 183 -4.07 -5.65 -13.29
C SER A 183 -4.03 -7.15 -13.53
N ASP A 184 -4.32 -7.54 -14.77
CA ASP A 184 -4.16 -8.88 -15.33
C ASP A 184 -5.00 -9.97 -14.65
N ARG A 185 -6.08 -9.58 -13.96
CA ARG A 185 -7.05 -10.50 -13.34
C ARG A 185 -8.36 -9.80 -13.04
N PHE A 186 -9.43 -10.56 -13.03
CA PHE A 186 -10.77 -10.06 -12.79
C PHE A 186 -11.55 -10.99 -11.87
N SER A 187 -12.33 -10.37 -10.97
CA SER A 187 -13.38 -10.99 -10.20
C SER A 187 -14.48 -9.95 -10.00
N PRO A 188 -15.76 -10.31 -10.05
CA PRO A 188 -16.87 -9.36 -9.92
C PRO A 188 -16.82 -8.52 -8.64
N THR A 189 -16.23 -9.04 -7.57
CA THR A 189 -16.17 -8.41 -6.25
C THR A 189 -14.80 -7.81 -5.90
N MET A 190 -13.82 -7.86 -6.83
CA MET A 190 -12.43 -7.50 -6.51
C MET A 190 -12.23 -6.03 -6.15
N PHE A 191 -13.12 -5.15 -6.59
CA PHE A 191 -13.05 -3.72 -6.31
C PHE A 191 -13.95 -3.28 -5.14
N LEU A 192 -14.60 -4.23 -4.46
CA LEU A 192 -15.36 -3.91 -3.26
C LEU A 192 -14.44 -3.64 -2.07
N PRO A 193 -14.77 -2.66 -1.23
CA PRO A 193 -14.02 -2.40 0.00
C PRO A 193 -14.02 -3.62 0.92
N LEU A 194 -12.90 -3.84 1.57
CA LEU A 194 -12.70 -4.90 2.56
C LEU A 194 -12.60 -4.26 3.93
N GLN A 195 -13.44 -4.63 4.86
CA GLN A 195 -13.26 -4.32 6.27
C GLN A 195 -12.38 -5.41 6.90
N ILE A 196 -11.33 -5.00 7.58
CA ILE A 196 -10.41 -5.90 8.26
C ILE A 196 -10.74 -5.91 9.75
N ASN A 197 -11.06 -7.09 10.27
CA ASN A 197 -11.36 -7.33 11.68
C ASN A 197 -10.37 -8.40 12.20
N GLY A 198 -9.29 -7.98 12.85
CA GLY A 198 -8.20 -8.89 13.22
C GLY A 198 -7.64 -9.62 11.98
N ASN A 199 -7.69 -10.94 11.96
CA ASN A 199 -7.21 -11.77 10.85
C ASN A 199 -8.26 -12.01 9.74
N GLN A 200 -9.48 -11.52 9.91
CA GLN A 200 -10.56 -11.72 8.96
C GLN A 200 -10.76 -10.48 8.09
N ALA A 201 -10.99 -10.71 6.80
CA ALA A 201 -11.37 -9.68 5.85
C ALA A 201 -12.80 -9.95 5.36
N VAL A 202 -13.69 -9.00 5.60
CA VAL A 202 -15.09 -9.07 5.17
C VAL A 202 -15.31 -8.10 4.03
N GLN A 203 -15.78 -8.58 2.89
CA GLN A 203 -16.18 -7.72 1.77
C GLN A 203 -17.47 -6.99 2.10
N ILE A 204 -17.51 -5.69 1.80
CA ILE A 204 -18.71 -4.89 1.88
C ILE A 204 -19.44 -5.05 0.54
N THR A 205 -20.42 -5.93 0.51
CA THR A 205 -21.19 -6.25 -0.70
C THR A 205 -22.47 -5.42 -0.86
N SER A 206 -22.95 -4.83 0.23
CA SER A 206 -24.13 -3.96 0.22
C SER A 206 -23.80 -2.60 -0.38
N SER A 207 -24.60 -2.16 -1.36
CA SER A 207 -24.49 -0.82 -1.96
C SER A 207 -24.70 0.28 -0.91
N ASP A 208 -25.65 0.10 0.01
CA ASP A 208 -25.95 1.06 1.07
C ASP A 208 -24.78 1.23 2.04
N ASP A 209 -24.15 0.13 2.44
CA ASP A 209 -23.00 0.18 3.33
C ASP A 209 -21.79 0.78 2.63
N THR A 210 -21.61 0.51 1.34
CA THR A 210 -20.57 1.13 0.51
C THR A 210 -20.79 2.64 0.41
N VAL A 211 -22.00 3.09 0.14
CA VAL A 211 -22.35 4.53 0.09
C VAL A 211 -22.14 5.18 1.46
N LYS A 212 -22.61 4.55 2.55
CA LYS A 212 -22.37 5.06 3.92
C LYS A 212 -20.90 5.13 4.26
N LEU A 213 -20.10 4.13 3.86
CA LEU A 213 -18.66 4.12 4.04
C LEU A 213 -18.02 5.33 3.34
N PHE A 214 -18.30 5.52 2.06
CA PHE A 214 -17.73 6.62 1.27
C PHE A 214 -18.23 8.00 1.71
N SER A 215 -19.45 8.13 2.19
CA SER A 215 -19.96 9.40 2.74
C SER A 215 -19.28 9.82 4.05
N ASN A 216 -18.81 8.85 4.83
CA ASN A 216 -18.07 9.10 6.08
C ASN A 216 -16.57 9.42 5.84
N ILE A 217 -16.03 9.08 4.67
CA ILE A 217 -14.69 9.51 4.29
C ILE A 217 -14.80 11.01 3.99
N ASN A 218 -14.08 11.82 4.76
CA ASN A 218 -14.17 13.28 4.64
C ASN A 218 -13.52 13.77 3.33
N TRP A 219 -14.24 13.61 2.21
CA TRP A 219 -13.84 13.98 0.85
C TRP A 219 -13.91 15.49 0.59
N ARG A 220 -14.51 16.25 1.55
CA ARG A 220 -14.77 17.69 1.39
C ARG A 220 -13.52 18.56 1.20
N SER A 221 -12.34 18.02 1.43
CA SER A 221 -11.11 18.82 1.34
C SER A 221 -10.40 18.77 -0.01
N SER A 222 -10.90 18.05 -1.01
CA SER A 222 -10.31 18.06 -2.35
C SER A 222 -11.31 18.44 -3.43
N LYS A 223 -11.39 19.74 -3.74
CA LYS A 223 -12.10 20.28 -4.91
C LYS A 223 -11.69 19.68 -6.27
N LYS A 224 -10.72 18.75 -6.30
CA LYS A 224 -10.09 18.18 -7.50
C LYS A 224 -10.35 16.70 -7.74
N MET A 225 -11.20 16.02 -6.97
CA MET A 225 -11.42 14.58 -7.15
C MET A 225 -12.68 14.27 -7.97
N GLY A 226 -12.70 14.66 -9.24
CA GLY A 226 -13.78 14.35 -10.17
C GLY A 226 -14.05 12.86 -10.39
N TYR A 227 -13.07 11.99 -10.16
CA TYR A 227 -13.21 10.54 -10.36
C TYR A 227 -14.15 9.89 -9.32
N TRP A 228 -13.97 10.19 -8.05
CA TRP A 228 -14.78 9.63 -6.96
C TRP A 228 -16.20 10.18 -6.96
N ARG A 229 -16.35 11.46 -7.32
CA ARG A 229 -17.66 12.06 -7.48
C ARG A 229 -18.48 11.31 -8.53
N ARG A 230 -17.85 10.95 -9.65
CA ARG A 230 -18.49 10.13 -10.71
C ARG A 230 -18.88 8.74 -10.20
N THR A 231 -18.05 8.07 -9.40
CA THR A 231 -18.36 6.75 -8.83
C THR A 231 -19.49 6.82 -7.81
N LEU A 232 -19.49 7.84 -6.95
CA LEU A 232 -20.61 8.08 -6.01
C LEU A 232 -21.89 8.47 -6.73
N ASP A 233 -21.80 9.30 -7.75
CA ASP A 233 -22.97 9.72 -8.52
C ASP A 233 -23.53 8.54 -9.35
N ALA A 234 -22.68 7.68 -9.90
CA ALA A 234 -23.10 6.45 -10.56
C ALA A 234 -23.75 5.45 -9.59
N ALA A 235 -23.20 5.27 -8.40
CA ALA A 235 -23.78 4.41 -7.36
C ALA A 235 -25.12 4.95 -6.84
N ARG A 236 -25.24 6.26 -6.65
CA ARG A 236 -26.49 6.93 -6.28
C ARG A 236 -27.56 6.80 -7.36
N LYS A 237 -27.17 6.94 -8.63
CA LYS A 237 -28.08 6.77 -9.76
C LYS A 237 -28.60 5.34 -9.83
N ALA A 238 -27.73 4.34 -9.74
CA ALA A 238 -28.11 2.93 -9.75
C ALA A 238 -29.07 2.55 -8.59
N LEU A 239 -28.88 3.15 -7.40
CA LEU A 239 -29.78 2.97 -6.26
C LEU A 239 -31.15 3.61 -6.50
N LYS A 240 -31.20 4.74 -7.18
CA LYS A 240 -32.44 5.43 -7.51
C LYS A 240 -33.25 4.65 -8.56
N ASP A 241 -32.56 4.23 -9.63
CA ASP A 241 -33.14 3.42 -10.71
C ASP A 241 -33.71 2.07 -10.18
N ASN A 242 -33.04 1.44 -9.20
CA ASN A 242 -33.52 0.22 -8.56
C ASN A 242 -34.74 0.44 -7.64
N LYS A 243 -34.87 1.61 -6.99
CA LYS A 243 -36.06 1.93 -6.19
C LYS A 243 -37.28 2.21 -7.06
N GLU A 244 -37.11 2.98 -8.13
CA GLU A 244 -38.17 3.28 -9.08
C GLU A 244 -38.73 1.98 -9.72
N ASN A 245 -37.83 1.04 -10.10
CA ASN A 245 -38.28 -0.27 -10.65
C ASN A 245 -38.95 -1.19 -9.63
N GLN A 246 -38.74 -1.01 -8.33
CA GLN A 246 -39.46 -1.78 -7.28
C GLN A 246 -40.85 -1.20 -6.95
N ASP A 247 -41.01 0.11 -7.12
CA ASP A 247 -42.27 0.77 -6.88
C ASP A 247 -43.25 0.60 -8.07
N ASP A 248 -42.72 0.44 -9.29
CA ASP A 248 -43.52 0.15 -10.50
C ASP A 248 -43.97 -1.32 -10.60
N MET A 249 -43.51 -2.22 -9.74
CA MET A 249 -43.89 -3.63 -9.69
C MET A 249 -44.87 -3.95 -8.54
N LYS A 250 -45.41 -2.94 -7.86
CA LYS A 250 -46.49 -3.09 -6.85
C LYS A 250 -47.78 -2.53 -7.37
#